data_14f2f897801b49b0a35b8537cc65aa8c
#
_entry.id   14f2f897801b49b0a35b8537cc65aa8c
#
_cell.length_a   1.000
_cell.length_b   1.000
_cell.length_c   1.000
_cell.angle_alpha   90.00
_cell.angle_beta   90.00
_cell.angle_gamma   90.00
#
_symmetry.space_group_name_H-M   'P 1'
#
loop_
_entity.id
_entity.type
_entity.pdbx_description
1 polymer ?
#
loop_
_entity_poly.entity_id
_entity_poly.type
_entity_poly.pdbx_seq_one_letter_code
_entity_poly.pdbx_strand_id
1 'polypeptide(L)'
;MRAGAWIFLLMLLAACAAQAGTRSAKSLDGIAEGTRVRIEGMLSMRGSTPLTILVLEVDGAAITLKPHDEDIQQALKSLDGLRVALEGDVIARYDPEIPRFEVYRYELLAPPGAGDPIIGVVAIENGACVLTTDQSKRYWIVGDLAPALCQHVGARVWMVGKKSKHSEGTKPHESTAFTPTGYGVIDNAP
;
A
#
# COMPACT_ATOMS: atom_id res chain seq x y z
N MET A 1 0.77 71.88 12.22
CA MET A 1 -0.09 70.72 12.27
C MET A 1 0.64 69.58 11.56
N ARG A 2 1.15 68.60 12.29
CA ARG A 2 2.02 67.52 11.77
C ARG A 2 1.23 66.21 11.80
N ALA A 3 0.95 65.65 10.62
CA ALA A 3 0.33 64.36 10.47
C ALA A 3 1.41 63.26 10.59
N GLY A 4 1.28 62.40 11.59
CA GLY A 4 2.16 61.26 11.78
C GLY A 4 1.70 60.08 10.97
N ALA A 5 2.54 59.61 10.05
CA ALA A 5 2.34 58.37 9.30
C ALA A 5 2.79 57.18 10.13
N TRP A 6 1.83 56.31 10.47
CA TRP A 6 2.11 55.04 11.11
C TRP A 6 2.32 53.98 10.00
N ILE A 7 3.57 53.56 9.84
CA ILE A 7 3.92 52.48 8.95
C ILE A 7 3.73 51.15 9.74
N PHE A 8 2.67 50.41 9.42
CA PHE A 8 2.47 49.05 9.87
C PHE A 8 3.40 48.14 9.06
N LEU A 9 4.52 47.73 9.67
CA LEU A 9 5.39 46.70 9.13
C LEU A 9 4.74 45.34 9.40
N LEU A 10 3.99 44.79 8.43
CA LEU A 10 3.49 43.44 8.46
C LEU A 10 4.64 42.47 8.17
N MET A 11 5.23 41.92 9.23
CA MET A 11 6.09 40.75 9.11
C MET A 11 5.27 39.55 8.68
N LEU A 12 5.32 39.22 7.39
CA LEU A 12 4.86 37.94 6.86
C LEU A 12 5.86 36.86 7.30
N LEU A 13 5.57 36.18 8.40
CA LEU A 13 6.22 34.92 8.77
C LEU A 13 5.72 33.85 7.78
N ALA A 14 6.46 33.68 6.69
CA ALA A 14 6.31 32.51 5.84
C ALA A 14 6.77 31.29 6.63
N ALA A 15 5.83 30.60 7.27
CA ALA A 15 6.05 29.26 7.79
C ALA A 15 6.31 28.33 6.60
N CYS A 16 7.57 28.15 6.22
CA CYS A 16 7.98 27.02 5.41
C CYS A 16 7.71 25.76 6.22
N ALA A 17 6.51 25.19 6.06
CA ALA A 17 6.28 23.80 6.40
C ALA A 17 7.18 22.97 5.48
N ALA A 18 8.37 22.64 5.97
CA ALA A 18 9.21 21.64 5.34
C ALA A 18 8.40 20.34 5.32
N GLN A 19 7.80 20.04 4.17
CA GLN A 19 7.34 18.70 3.88
C GLN A 19 8.60 17.84 3.90
N ALA A 20 8.85 17.18 5.02
CA ALA A 20 9.88 16.15 5.14
C ALA A 20 9.44 15.02 4.18
N GLY A 21 9.88 15.13 2.92
CA GLY A 21 9.67 14.10 1.93
C GLY A 21 10.28 12.82 2.47
N THR A 22 9.47 11.77 2.57
CA THR A 22 9.94 10.47 3.03
C THR A 22 11.06 10.00 2.11
N ARG A 23 12.26 9.84 2.68
CA ARG A 23 13.44 9.44 1.92
C ARG A 23 13.32 7.96 1.56
N SER A 24 13.43 7.63 0.28
CA SER A 24 13.53 6.24 -0.15
C SER A 24 14.91 5.67 0.21
N ALA A 25 14.92 4.53 0.87
CA ALA A 25 16.13 3.83 1.28
C ALA A 25 16.18 2.44 0.65
N LYS A 26 17.39 2.01 0.26
CA LYS A 26 17.62 0.63 -0.23
C LYS A 26 18.15 -0.29 0.85
N SER A 27 18.56 0.25 2.00
CA SER A 27 19.03 -0.45 3.18
C SER A 27 18.79 0.42 4.38
N LEU A 28 18.72 -0.16 5.57
CA LEU A 28 18.69 0.59 6.84
C LEU A 28 20.09 0.87 7.41
N ASP A 29 21.15 0.47 6.70
CA ASP A 29 22.52 0.69 7.18
C ASP A 29 22.87 2.17 7.21
N GLY A 30 23.42 2.61 8.34
CA GLY A 30 23.80 4.00 8.55
C GLY A 30 22.64 4.98 8.72
N ILE A 31 21.39 4.50 8.76
CA ILE A 31 20.23 5.33 9.06
C ILE A 31 20.06 5.40 10.58
N ALA A 32 19.95 6.60 11.10
CA ALA A 32 19.78 6.85 12.54
C ALA A 32 18.39 6.39 13.01
N GLU A 33 18.32 5.93 14.26
CA GLU A 33 17.05 5.64 14.93
C GLU A 33 16.12 6.85 14.94
N GLY A 34 14.81 6.58 14.84
CA GLY A 34 13.77 7.61 14.74
C GLY A 34 13.68 8.29 13.37
N THR A 35 14.52 7.89 12.41
CA THR A 35 14.42 8.43 11.04
C THR A 35 13.29 7.75 10.28
N ARG A 36 12.38 8.56 9.71
CA ARG A 36 11.33 8.08 8.84
C ARG A 36 11.85 7.87 7.42
N VAL A 37 11.67 6.65 6.91
CA VAL A 37 12.08 6.28 5.56
C VAL A 37 11.02 5.42 4.87
N ARG A 38 11.09 5.36 3.55
CA ARG A 38 10.37 4.39 2.71
C ARG A 38 11.37 3.34 2.23
N ILE A 39 11.04 2.07 2.44
CA ILE A 39 11.87 0.95 2.03
C ILE A 39 11.03 -0.07 1.26
N GLU A 40 11.60 -0.68 0.23
CA GLU A 40 10.93 -1.64 -0.63
C GLU A 40 11.61 -3.00 -0.54
N GLY A 41 10.80 -4.07 -0.48
CA GLY A 41 11.32 -5.42 -0.41
C GLY A 41 10.24 -6.48 -0.56
N MET A 42 10.66 -7.73 -0.42
CA MET A 42 9.77 -8.89 -0.35
C MET A 42 9.35 -9.09 1.09
N LEU A 43 8.04 -9.08 1.33
CA LEU A 43 7.50 -9.39 2.65
C LEU A 43 7.49 -10.90 2.86
N SER A 44 7.93 -11.35 4.02
CA SER A 44 7.87 -12.77 4.39
C SER A 44 7.54 -12.95 5.86
N MET A 45 6.82 -14.04 6.18
CA MET A 45 6.64 -14.50 7.55
C MET A 45 7.68 -15.57 7.85
N ARG A 46 8.43 -15.41 8.95
CA ARG A 46 9.42 -16.37 9.42
C ARG A 46 9.07 -16.89 10.80
N GLY A 47 9.48 -18.11 11.08
CA GLY A 47 9.19 -18.81 12.35
C GLY A 47 8.03 -19.76 12.23
N SER A 48 7.65 -20.36 13.35
CA SER A 48 6.51 -21.29 13.45
C SER A 48 5.51 -20.77 14.48
N THR A 49 4.24 -21.07 14.27
CA THR A 49 3.17 -20.72 15.21
C THR A 49 3.49 -21.27 16.62
N PRO A 50 3.38 -20.45 17.69
CA PRO A 50 2.85 -19.07 17.72
C PRO A 50 3.90 -17.97 17.48
N LEU A 51 5.15 -18.28 17.25
CA LEU A 51 6.28 -17.34 17.21
C LEU A 51 6.61 -16.92 15.76
N THR A 52 5.64 -16.41 15.03
CA THR A 52 5.87 -15.85 13.68
C THR A 52 6.25 -14.38 13.77
N ILE A 53 7.26 -13.98 12.99
CA ILE A 53 7.71 -12.62 12.82
C ILE A 53 7.53 -12.17 11.37
N LEU A 54 7.18 -10.92 11.17
CA LEU A 54 7.16 -10.28 9.85
C LEU A 54 8.55 -9.76 9.52
N VAL A 55 9.01 -10.04 8.33
CA VAL A 55 10.34 -9.67 7.83
C VAL A 55 10.21 -9.08 6.44
N LEU A 56 10.93 -8.00 6.17
CA LEU A 56 11.13 -7.45 4.83
C LEU A 56 12.52 -7.87 4.33
N GLU A 57 12.56 -8.54 3.21
CA GLU A 57 13.82 -8.92 2.54
C GLU A 57 14.19 -7.86 1.52
N VAL A 58 15.34 -7.22 1.72
CA VAL A 58 15.86 -6.14 0.89
C VAL A 58 17.29 -6.47 0.51
N ASP A 59 17.55 -6.68 -0.77
CA ASP A 59 18.88 -6.97 -1.31
C ASP A 59 19.66 -8.08 -0.54
N GLY A 60 18.91 -9.10 -0.07
CA GLY A 60 19.46 -10.22 0.70
C GLY A 60 19.59 -9.99 2.20
N ALA A 61 19.33 -8.79 2.68
CA ALA A 61 19.24 -8.48 4.11
C ALA A 61 17.80 -8.66 4.62
N ALA A 62 17.65 -9.14 5.85
CA ALA A 62 16.36 -9.31 6.50
C ALA A 62 16.14 -8.22 7.55
N ILE A 63 15.04 -7.50 7.43
CA ILE A 63 14.62 -6.43 8.34
C ILE A 63 13.41 -6.90 9.12
N THR A 64 13.51 -6.98 10.44
CA THR A 64 12.36 -7.32 11.30
C THR A 64 11.39 -6.16 11.37
N LEU A 65 10.12 -6.44 11.09
CA LEU A 65 9.05 -5.46 11.10
C LEU A 65 8.31 -5.47 12.44
N LYS A 66 8.00 -4.28 12.93
CA LYS A 66 7.07 -4.02 14.02
C LYS A 66 5.91 -3.21 13.45
N PRO A 67 4.75 -3.81 13.17
CA PRO A 67 3.57 -3.06 12.79
C PRO A 67 3.18 -2.08 13.90
N HIS A 68 2.75 -0.87 13.51
CA HIS A 68 2.36 0.18 14.45
C HIS A 68 1.08 -0.19 15.21
N ASP A 69 0.16 -0.85 14.53
CA ASP A 69 -1.13 -1.29 15.08
C ASP A 69 -1.53 -2.68 14.54
N GLU A 70 -2.65 -3.19 15.03
CA GLU A 70 -3.16 -4.51 14.69
C GLU A 70 -3.69 -4.58 13.25
N ASP A 71 -4.27 -3.50 12.73
CA ASP A 71 -4.80 -3.43 11.37
C ASP A 71 -3.66 -3.55 10.35
N ILE A 72 -2.57 -2.82 10.56
CA ILE A 72 -1.35 -2.93 9.74
C ILE A 72 -0.75 -4.34 9.87
N GLN A 73 -0.74 -4.91 11.07
CA GLN A 73 -0.24 -6.27 11.27
C GLN A 73 -1.03 -7.30 10.48
N GLN A 74 -2.34 -7.22 10.53
CA GLN A 74 -3.22 -8.15 9.80
C GLN A 74 -3.07 -8.00 8.28
N ALA A 75 -3.05 -6.75 7.81
CA ALA A 75 -2.84 -6.45 6.40
C ALA A 75 -1.50 -6.99 5.90
N LEU A 76 -0.40 -6.75 6.62
CA LEU A 76 0.92 -7.25 6.24
C LEU A 76 0.98 -8.78 6.22
N LYS A 77 0.34 -9.48 7.17
CA LYS A 77 0.26 -10.95 7.14
C LYS A 77 -0.40 -11.48 5.88
N SER A 78 -1.41 -10.77 5.36
CA SER A 78 -2.10 -11.16 4.12
C SER A 78 -1.28 -10.91 2.85
N LEU A 79 -0.19 -10.15 2.96
CA LEU A 79 0.73 -9.83 1.85
C LEU A 79 2.00 -10.70 1.85
N ASP A 80 2.03 -11.79 2.62
CA ASP A 80 3.16 -12.72 2.67
C ASP A 80 3.56 -13.20 1.27
N GLY A 81 4.86 -13.16 0.96
CA GLY A 81 5.39 -13.52 -0.36
C GLY A 81 5.22 -12.44 -1.43
N LEU A 82 4.70 -11.25 -1.12
CA LEU A 82 4.52 -10.17 -2.07
C LEU A 82 5.55 -9.05 -1.87
N ARG A 83 5.83 -8.33 -2.97
CA ARG A 83 6.69 -7.15 -2.91
C ARG A 83 5.88 -5.94 -2.45
N VAL A 84 6.38 -5.28 -1.40
CA VAL A 84 5.74 -4.12 -0.78
C VAL A 84 6.72 -2.96 -0.63
N ALA A 85 6.17 -1.75 -0.57
CA ALA A 85 6.87 -0.59 -0.06
C ALA A 85 6.30 -0.27 1.33
N LEU A 86 7.17 -0.10 2.29
CA LEU A 86 6.82 0.22 3.67
C LEU A 86 7.32 1.61 4.02
N GLU A 87 6.51 2.40 4.70
CA GLU A 87 6.89 3.68 5.28
C GLU A 87 6.85 3.57 6.79
N GLY A 88 7.94 3.95 7.45
CA GLY A 88 8.06 3.78 8.88
C GLY A 88 9.33 4.40 9.45
N ASP A 89 9.57 4.13 10.71
CA ASP A 89 10.72 4.63 11.45
C ASP A 89 11.70 3.50 11.76
N VAL A 90 12.98 3.80 11.62
CA VAL A 90 14.04 2.91 12.12
C VAL A 90 14.00 2.93 13.65
N ILE A 91 13.79 1.79 14.27
CA ILE A 91 13.73 1.67 15.73
C ILE A 91 14.97 1.00 16.28
N ALA A 92 15.21 1.20 17.58
CA ALA A 92 16.36 0.69 18.29
C ALA A 92 16.61 -0.79 17.99
N ARG A 93 17.85 -1.11 17.65
CA ARG A 93 18.29 -2.48 17.44
C ARG A 93 18.44 -3.15 18.81
N TYR A 94 17.61 -4.15 19.05
CA TYR A 94 17.82 -5.00 20.24
C TYR A 94 19.08 -5.88 20.07
N ASP A 95 19.36 -6.21 18.80
CA ASP A 95 20.55 -6.90 18.33
C ASP A 95 21.14 -6.07 17.19
N PRO A 96 22.44 -5.67 17.22
CA PRO A 96 23.06 -4.87 16.16
C PRO A 96 23.02 -5.55 14.78
N GLU A 97 22.85 -6.88 14.73
CA GLU A 97 22.79 -7.64 13.48
C GLU A 97 21.38 -7.69 12.86
N ILE A 98 20.32 -7.35 13.61
CA ILE A 98 18.94 -7.43 13.15
C ILE A 98 18.32 -6.04 13.13
N PRO A 99 18.31 -5.34 11.99
CA PRO A 99 17.64 -4.06 11.87
C PRO A 99 16.13 -4.20 12.11
N ARG A 100 15.55 -3.25 12.84
CA ARG A 100 14.13 -3.19 13.14
C ARG A 100 13.50 -1.95 12.53
N PHE A 101 12.25 -2.12 12.07
CA PHE A 101 11.51 -1.07 11.38
C PHE A 101 10.06 -1.04 11.85
N GLU A 102 9.61 0.08 12.43
CA GLU A 102 8.22 0.27 12.82
C GLU A 102 7.43 0.80 11.63
N VAL A 103 6.41 0.03 11.21
CA VAL A 103 5.65 0.28 9.98
C VAL A 103 4.37 1.04 10.31
N TYR A 104 4.17 2.19 9.65
CA TYR A 104 2.96 3.00 9.75
C TYR A 104 2.10 2.93 8.48
N ARG A 105 2.72 2.69 7.32
CA ARG A 105 2.03 2.58 6.04
C ARG A 105 2.67 1.52 5.17
N TYR A 106 1.87 0.94 4.31
CA TYR A 106 2.33 -0.01 3.30
C TYR A 106 1.68 0.29 1.96
N GLU A 107 2.35 -0.11 0.90
CA GLU A 107 1.87 -0.08 -0.47
C GLU A 107 2.25 -1.40 -1.14
N LEU A 108 1.29 -2.07 -1.76
CA LEU A 108 1.56 -3.25 -2.54
C LEU A 108 2.19 -2.84 -3.87
N LEU A 109 3.40 -3.32 -4.12
CA LEU A 109 4.09 -3.16 -5.39
C LEU A 109 3.69 -4.29 -6.34
N ALA A 110 3.78 -4.03 -7.65
CA ALA A 110 3.50 -5.07 -8.64
C ALA A 110 4.42 -6.27 -8.45
N PRO A 111 3.90 -7.50 -8.53
CA PRO A 111 4.75 -8.68 -8.65
C PRO A 111 5.69 -8.56 -9.84
N PRO A 112 6.91 -9.11 -9.80
CA PRO A 112 7.83 -9.06 -10.92
C PRO A 112 7.18 -9.57 -12.22
N GLY A 113 7.20 -8.74 -13.28
CA GLY A 113 6.59 -9.07 -14.58
C GLY A 113 5.08 -8.89 -14.69
N ALA A 114 4.38 -8.53 -13.62
CA ALA A 114 2.97 -8.11 -13.65
C ALA A 114 2.89 -6.57 -13.71
N GLY A 115 1.89 -6.03 -14.40
CA GLY A 115 1.60 -4.58 -14.37
C GLY A 115 1.23 -4.10 -12.96
N ASP A 116 1.00 -2.78 -12.83
CA ASP A 116 0.60 -2.20 -11.56
C ASP A 116 -0.66 -2.86 -11.01
N PRO A 117 -0.68 -3.29 -9.74
CA PRO A 117 -1.85 -3.90 -9.13
C PRO A 117 -2.99 -2.90 -9.03
N ILE A 118 -4.21 -3.37 -9.25
CA ILE A 118 -5.42 -2.63 -8.92
C ILE A 118 -5.93 -3.14 -7.59
N ILE A 119 -6.13 -2.24 -6.64
CA ILE A 119 -6.64 -2.56 -5.30
C ILE A 119 -8.05 -1.99 -5.15
N GLY A 120 -8.96 -2.77 -4.57
CA GLY A 120 -10.33 -2.34 -4.34
C GLY A 120 -11.15 -3.39 -3.62
N VAL A 121 -12.43 -3.08 -3.45
CA VAL A 121 -13.41 -3.97 -2.82
C VAL A 121 -14.21 -4.69 -3.89
N VAL A 122 -14.38 -5.99 -3.72
CA VAL A 122 -15.19 -6.83 -4.62
C VAL A 122 -16.67 -6.67 -4.30
N ALA A 123 -17.48 -6.49 -5.33
CA ALA A 123 -18.93 -6.43 -5.23
C ALA A 123 -19.59 -7.23 -6.36
N ILE A 124 -20.85 -7.59 -6.19
CA ILE A 124 -21.67 -8.12 -7.28
C ILE A 124 -22.69 -7.06 -7.69
N GLU A 125 -22.69 -6.71 -8.96
CA GLU A 125 -23.61 -5.75 -9.53
C GLU A 125 -24.25 -6.35 -10.80
N ASN A 126 -25.58 -6.38 -10.84
CA ASN A 126 -26.33 -6.99 -11.94
C ASN A 126 -25.88 -8.42 -12.28
N GLY A 127 -25.47 -9.19 -11.28
CA GLY A 127 -24.99 -10.56 -11.45
C GLY A 127 -23.54 -10.70 -11.95
N ALA A 128 -22.83 -9.60 -12.11
CA ALA A 128 -21.44 -9.59 -12.52
C ALA A 128 -20.52 -9.13 -11.38
N CYS A 129 -19.30 -9.62 -11.40
CA CYS A 129 -18.27 -9.28 -10.42
C CYS A 129 -17.62 -7.95 -10.78
N VAL A 130 -17.57 -7.03 -9.82
CA VAL A 130 -17.02 -5.68 -9.98
C VAL A 130 -16.01 -5.42 -8.88
N LEU A 131 -14.87 -4.84 -9.22
CA LEU A 131 -13.94 -4.25 -8.27
C LEU A 131 -14.11 -2.74 -8.25
N THR A 132 -14.35 -2.17 -7.08
CA THR A 132 -14.41 -0.72 -6.89
C THR A 132 -13.17 -0.27 -6.11
N THR A 133 -12.37 0.63 -6.70
CA THR A 133 -11.17 1.18 -6.07
C THR A 133 -11.50 2.32 -5.12
N ASP A 134 -10.56 2.73 -4.27
CA ASP A 134 -10.68 3.88 -3.36
C ASP A 134 -10.94 5.21 -4.11
N GLN A 135 -10.54 5.29 -5.39
CA GLN A 135 -10.84 6.43 -6.27
C GLN A 135 -12.20 6.32 -6.96
N SER A 136 -13.07 5.40 -6.52
CA SER A 136 -14.38 5.10 -7.11
C SER A 136 -14.33 4.64 -8.57
N LYS A 137 -13.17 4.19 -9.06
CA LYS A 137 -13.06 3.55 -10.37
C LYS A 137 -13.61 2.13 -10.28
N ARG A 138 -14.37 1.73 -11.29
CA ARG A 138 -15.03 0.43 -11.35
C ARG A 138 -14.47 -0.41 -12.48
N TYR A 139 -14.20 -1.67 -12.18
CA TYR A 139 -13.67 -2.65 -13.12
C TYR A 139 -14.57 -3.88 -13.12
N TRP A 140 -15.14 -4.21 -14.27
CA TRP A 140 -15.85 -5.46 -14.47
C TRP A 140 -14.87 -6.60 -14.59
N ILE A 141 -14.93 -7.55 -13.67
CA ILE A 141 -13.99 -8.66 -13.61
C ILE A 141 -14.47 -9.73 -14.57
N VAL A 142 -13.64 -10.07 -15.55
CA VAL A 142 -13.95 -11.06 -16.58
C VAL A 142 -12.83 -12.10 -16.68
N GLY A 143 -13.11 -13.25 -17.33
CA GLY A 143 -12.13 -14.32 -17.53
C GLY A 143 -12.14 -15.38 -16.41
N ASP A 144 -11.16 -16.28 -16.46
CA ASP A 144 -11.14 -17.54 -15.70
C ASP A 144 -11.08 -17.35 -14.18
N LEU A 145 -10.47 -16.25 -13.72
CA LEU A 145 -10.36 -15.95 -12.29
C LEU A 145 -11.58 -15.21 -11.72
N ALA A 146 -12.51 -14.73 -12.57
CA ALA A 146 -13.69 -14.01 -12.12
C ALA A 146 -14.56 -14.82 -11.14
N PRO A 147 -14.88 -16.10 -11.37
CA PRO A 147 -15.69 -16.88 -10.42
C PRO A 147 -15.04 -17.01 -9.03
N ALA A 148 -13.72 -17.15 -8.98
CA ALA A 148 -12.98 -17.23 -7.72
C ALA A 148 -12.98 -15.88 -6.99
N LEU A 149 -12.73 -14.77 -7.69
CA LEU A 149 -12.80 -13.42 -7.12
C LEU A 149 -14.19 -13.08 -6.59
N CYS A 150 -15.25 -13.51 -7.28
CA CYS A 150 -16.63 -13.28 -6.87
C CYS A 150 -17.00 -13.99 -5.55
N GLN A 151 -16.21 -14.94 -5.07
CA GLN A 151 -16.41 -15.56 -3.75
C GLN A 151 -15.97 -14.65 -2.60
N HIS A 152 -15.21 -13.59 -2.91
CA HIS A 152 -14.68 -12.65 -1.94
C HIS A 152 -15.44 -11.32 -1.91
N VAL A 153 -16.78 -11.38 -2.07
CA VAL A 153 -17.64 -10.18 -2.00
C VAL A 153 -17.48 -9.47 -0.65
N GLY A 154 -17.25 -8.14 -0.70
CA GLY A 154 -16.98 -7.30 0.46
C GLY A 154 -15.50 -7.27 0.87
N ALA A 155 -14.71 -8.24 0.44
CA ALA A 155 -13.29 -8.27 0.73
C ALA A 155 -12.51 -7.23 -0.08
N ARG A 156 -11.45 -6.70 0.52
CA ARG A 156 -10.45 -5.88 -0.15
C ARG A 156 -9.43 -6.81 -0.81
N VAL A 157 -9.24 -6.66 -2.11
CA VAL A 157 -8.33 -7.50 -2.88
C VAL A 157 -7.39 -6.66 -3.74
N TRP A 158 -6.26 -7.23 -4.09
CA TRP A 158 -5.44 -6.74 -5.20
C TRP A 158 -5.61 -7.68 -6.40
N MET A 159 -5.51 -7.15 -7.58
CA MET A 159 -5.45 -7.94 -8.81
C MET A 159 -4.50 -7.32 -9.83
N VAL A 160 -3.83 -8.17 -10.59
CA VAL A 160 -3.00 -7.80 -11.74
C VAL A 160 -3.56 -8.46 -13.00
N GLY A 161 -3.41 -7.81 -14.15
CA GLY A 161 -3.98 -8.33 -15.39
C GLY A 161 -4.08 -7.28 -16.49
N LYS A 162 -5.02 -7.48 -17.40
CA LYS A 162 -5.20 -6.62 -18.58
C LYS A 162 -6.53 -5.88 -18.54
N LYS A 163 -6.48 -4.58 -18.87
CA LYS A 163 -7.67 -3.74 -19.07
C LYS A 163 -8.15 -3.87 -20.51
N SER A 164 -9.44 -4.00 -20.71
CA SER A 164 -10.08 -3.93 -22.02
C SER A 164 -11.31 -3.04 -21.96
N LYS A 165 -11.72 -2.46 -23.10
CA LYS A 165 -12.98 -1.73 -23.16
C LYS A 165 -14.12 -2.74 -23.08
N HIS A 166 -15.04 -2.52 -22.15
CA HIS A 166 -16.26 -3.32 -22.08
C HIS A 166 -17.28 -2.74 -23.07
N SER A 167 -17.57 -3.47 -24.12
CA SER A 167 -18.59 -3.11 -25.10
C SER A 167 -19.84 -3.98 -24.89
N GLU A 168 -20.60 -3.72 -23.82
CA GLU A 168 -21.99 -4.19 -23.75
C GLU A 168 -22.94 -3.02 -23.94
N GLY A 169 -23.87 -3.25 -24.88
CA GLY A 169 -24.77 -2.26 -25.45
C GLY A 169 -25.53 -1.39 -24.46
N THR A 170 -25.68 -0.13 -24.90
CA THR A 170 -26.65 0.87 -24.43
C THR A 170 -26.52 1.40 -23.01
N LYS A 171 -25.40 2.04 -22.67
CA LYS A 171 -25.36 3.35 -21.95
C LYS A 171 -23.91 3.80 -21.74
N PRO A 172 -23.59 5.11 -21.82
CA PRO A 172 -22.22 5.62 -21.77
C PRO A 172 -21.78 5.83 -20.31
N HIS A 173 -21.63 4.77 -19.56
CA HIS A 173 -20.71 4.78 -18.43
C HIS A 173 -19.51 3.98 -18.90
N GLU A 174 -18.35 4.61 -18.98
CA GLU A 174 -17.07 3.99 -19.34
C GLU A 174 -16.74 2.88 -18.32
N SER A 175 -17.36 1.72 -18.52
CA SER A 175 -17.04 0.55 -17.75
C SER A 175 -15.84 -0.14 -18.39
N THR A 176 -14.77 -0.24 -17.63
CA THR A 176 -13.54 -0.93 -18.05
C THR A 176 -13.64 -2.39 -17.62
N ALA A 177 -13.55 -3.30 -18.56
CA ALA A 177 -13.39 -4.71 -18.24
C ALA A 177 -11.94 -4.97 -17.83
N PHE A 178 -11.76 -5.84 -16.86
CA PHE A 178 -10.47 -6.28 -16.39
C PHE A 178 -10.39 -7.81 -16.36
N THR A 179 -9.38 -8.35 -17.04
CA THR A 179 -9.08 -9.77 -17.02
C THR A 179 -7.90 -10.01 -16.10
N PRO A 180 -8.12 -10.47 -14.85
CA PRO A 180 -7.05 -10.74 -13.93
C PRO A 180 -6.19 -11.94 -14.38
N THR A 181 -4.89 -11.84 -14.22
CA THR A 181 -3.92 -12.93 -14.35
C THR A 181 -3.43 -13.42 -12.99
N GLY A 182 -3.69 -12.64 -11.92
CA GLY A 182 -3.41 -12.98 -10.54
C GLY A 182 -4.16 -12.06 -9.60
N TYR A 183 -4.47 -12.53 -8.41
CA TYR A 183 -5.08 -11.74 -7.33
C TYR A 183 -4.71 -12.30 -5.97
N GLY A 184 -4.94 -11.50 -4.94
CA GLY A 184 -4.89 -11.93 -3.54
C GLY A 184 -5.82 -11.12 -2.67
N VAL A 185 -6.25 -11.71 -1.58
CA VAL A 185 -7.13 -11.08 -0.59
C VAL A 185 -6.25 -10.36 0.43
N ILE A 186 -6.47 -9.04 0.58
CA ILE A 186 -5.76 -8.21 1.56
C ILE A 186 -6.50 -8.26 2.90
N ASP A 187 -7.83 -8.14 2.84
CA ASP A 187 -8.68 -8.09 4.01
C ASP A 187 -10.01 -8.78 3.67
N ASN A 188 -10.46 -9.65 4.56
CA ASN A 188 -11.75 -10.30 4.39
C ASN A 188 -12.86 -9.32 4.78
N ALA A 189 -14.01 -9.46 4.13
CA ALA A 189 -15.20 -8.73 4.55
C ALA A 189 -15.47 -8.94 6.05
N PRO A 190 -15.83 -7.87 6.77
CA PRO A 190 -16.21 -7.96 8.19
C PRO A 190 -17.43 -8.83 8.41
#